data_8c2dfcf09b9d6ead6c14488168d1d22f
#
_entry.id   8c2dfcf09b9d6ead6c14488168d1d22f
#
_cell.length_a   1.000
_cell.length_b   1.000
_cell.length_c   1.000
_cell.angle_alpha   90.00
_cell.angle_beta   90.00
_cell.angle_gamma   90.00
#
_symmetry.space_group_name_H-M   'P 1'
#
loop_
_entity.id
_entity.type
_entity.pdbx_description
1 polymer ?
#
loop_
_entity_poly.entity_id
_entity_poly.type
_entity_poly.pdbx_seq_one_letter_code
_entity_poly.pdbx_strand_id
1 'polypeptide(L)'
;MSDQKTAKLKALQITLDKLDKTFGKGSVMKLGDEAVEEIESIPSGSIGLDLALGVGGYPKGRVIEIYGPEASGKTTLTLHAIAECQKKGGIAAFIDAEHAFDRFYAEKLGVDIGELIISQPDHGEQALEIADNLIRSAAVDIVVIDSVAALTPKSEIEGEMGDSKMGLHARLMSQALRKLTASISKTNCTVFFINQLREKIGVMFGNPETTTGGNALKLYASVRIDIRRSTQIKDSNAQVLGNKTRVKVIKNKVAPPFKTAEFDIIYGEGISKIGEIIDLGVLTEIIKKSGSWFSYGDAKLGQGRDGVKILLNDNPDLMEELESKIMNTITKIED
;
A
#
# COMPACT_ATOMS: atom_id res chain seq x y z
N MET A 1 47.22 -8.65 -17.51
CA MET A 1 45.96 -8.49 -16.75
C MET A 1 44.91 -9.60 -16.94
N SER A 2 44.94 -10.37 -18.02
CA SER A 2 43.99 -11.46 -18.32
C SER A 2 44.16 -12.70 -17.43
N ASP A 3 45.37 -13.17 -17.18
CA ASP A 3 45.62 -14.42 -16.46
C ASP A 3 45.23 -14.37 -14.98
N GLN A 4 45.49 -13.23 -14.33
CA GLN A 4 45.15 -13.05 -12.91
C GLN A 4 43.62 -12.98 -12.71
N LYS A 5 42.88 -12.39 -13.66
CA LYS A 5 41.42 -12.34 -13.63
C LYS A 5 40.82 -13.73 -13.84
N THR A 6 41.40 -14.51 -14.77
CA THR A 6 40.96 -15.87 -15.08
C THR A 6 41.18 -16.81 -13.89
N ALA A 7 42.31 -16.70 -13.20
CA ALA A 7 42.59 -17.48 -11.98
C ALA A 7 41.61 -17.14 -10.85
N LYS A 8 41.29 -15.86 -10.65
CA LYS A 8 40.29 -15.42 -9.67
C LYS A 8 38.87 -15.93 -9.98
N LEU A 9 38.46 -15.92 -11.26
CA LEU A 9 37.14 -16.43 -11.67
C LEU A 9 37.04 -17.95 -11.46
N LYS A 10 38.09 -18.73 -11.71
CA LYS A 10 38.10 -20.17 -11.41
C LYS A 10 37.97 -20.46 -9.91
N ALA A 11 38.73 -19.73 -9.08
CA ALA A 11 38.64 -19.89 -7.64
C ALA A 11 37.25 -19.51 -7.11
N LEU A 12 36.64 -18.44 -7.67
CA LEU A 12 35.27 -18.03 -7.35
C LEU A 12 34.25 -19.10 -7.71
N GLN A 13 34.36 -19.71 -8.93
CA GLN A 13 33.45 -20.76 -9.37
C GLN A 13 33.48 -21.98 -8.43
N ILE A 14 34.66 -22.44 -8.02
CA ILE A 14 34.80 -23.53 -7.05
C ILE A 14 34.08 -23.17 -5.71
N THR A 15 34.20 -21.92 -5.29
CA THR A 15 33.54 -21.46 -4.07
C THR A 15 32.01 -21.43 -4.22
N LEU A 16 31.49 -20.95 -5.36
CA LEU A 16 30.08 -20.95 -5.68
C LEU A 16 29.48 -22.35 -5.69
N ASP A 17 30.18 -23.29 -6.37
CA ASP A 17 29.78 -24.72 -6.43
C ASP A 17 29.73 -25.36 -5.02
N LYS A 18 30.64 -24.96 -4.12
CA LYS A 18 30.66 -25.43 -2.74
C LYS A 18 29.51 -24.84 -1.94
N LEU A 19 29.17 -23.54 -2.12
CA LEU A 19 28.05 -22.86 -1.48
C LEU A 19 26.72 -23.47 -1.93
N ASP A 20 26.54 -23.74 -3.22
CA ASP A 20 25.38 -24.42 -3.76
C ASP A 20 25.16 -25.82 -3.19
N LYS A 21 26.25 -26.58 -2.98
CA LYS A 21 26.16 -27.89 -2.31
C LYS A 21 25.81 -27.79 -0.84
N THR A 22 26.27 -26.75 -0.16
CA THR A 22 26.08 -26.60 1.29
C THR A 22 24.74 -25.98 1.64
N PHE A 23 24.30 -24.98 0.88
CA PHE A 23 23.11 -24.13 1.20
C PHE A 23 21.98 -24.30 0.20
N GLY A 24 22.16 -25.09 -0.87
CA GLY A 24 21.18 -25.26 -1.94
C GLY A 24 21.45 -24.38 -3.16
N LYS A 25 21.03 -24.86 -4.35
CA LYS A 25 21.15 -24.10 -5.60
C LYS A 25 20.50 -22.74 -5.50
N GLY A 26 21.18 -21.70 -6.00
CA GLY A 26 20.67 -20.34 -5.98
C GLY A 26 20.90 -19.59 -4.65
N SER A 27 21.67 -20.19 -3.71
CA SER A 27 22.08 -19.49 -2.48
C SER A 27 22.98 -18.29 -2.75
N VAL A 28 23.74 -18.32 -3.83
CA VAL A 28 24.55 -17.22 -4.37
C VAL A 28 24.42 -17.21 -5.89
N MET A 29 24.05 -16.09 -6.47
CA MET A 29 23.88 -15.92 -7.91
C MET A 29 24.56 -14.64 -8.40
N LYS A 30 24.91 -14.60 -9.68
CA LYS A 30 25.31 -13.36 -10.33
C LYS A 30 24.07 -12.65 -10.86
N LEU A 31 23.89 -11.41 -10.50
CA LEU A 31 22.70 -10.63 -10.87
C LEU A 31 22.49 -10.50 -12.39
N GLY A 32 23.54 -10.65 -13.19
CA GLY A 32 23.46 -10.59 -14.65
C GLY A 32 23.13 -11.93 -15.35
N ASP A 33 23.05 -13.03 -14.61
CA ASP A 33 22.79 -14.36 -15.19
C ASP A 33 21.28 -14.70 -15.19
N GLU A 34 20.45 -13.93 -14.49
CA GLU A 34 18.98 -14.04 -14.49
C GLU A 34 18.34 -12.82 -15.16
N ALA A 35 17.27 -13.06 -15.89
CA ALA A 35 16.42 -11.96 -16.38
C ALA A 35 15.94 -11.15 -15.17
N VAL A 36 15.96 -9.84 -15.28
CA VAL A 36 15.38 -8.95 -14.26
C VAL A 36 13.89 -9.31 -14.16
N GLU A 37 13.52 -10.03 -13.09
CA GLU A 37 12.12 -10.33 -12.86
C GLU A 37 11.37 -9.00 -12.63
N GLU A 38 10.32 -8.77 -13.40
CA GLU A 38 9.40 -7.67 -13.16
C GLU A 38 8.75 -7.87 -11.78
N ILE A 39 8.75 -6.80 -10.99
CA ILE A 39 8.14 -6.85 -9.66
C ILE A 39 6.62 -6.90 -9.83
N GLU A 40 6.03 -8.03 -9.51
CA GLU A 40 4.57 -8.15 -9.46
C GLU A 40 3.98 -7.19 -8.43
N SER A 41 2.80 -6.65 -8.73
CA SER A 41 2.11 -5.70 -7.86
C SER A 41 0.61 -5.96 -7.74
N ILE A 42 0.05 -5.48 -6.63
CA ILE A 42 -1.39 -5.41 -6.38
C ILE A 42 -1.81 -3.95 -6.62
N PRO A 43 -2.73 -3.68 -7.57
CA PRO A 43 -3.23 -2.32 -7.79
C PRO A 43 -3.81 -1.72 -6.52
N SER A 44 -3.66 -0.41 -6.35
CA SER A 44 -4.17 0.29 -5.17
C SER A 44 -5.65 0.70 -5.28
N GLY A 45 -6.20 0.64 -6.49
CA GLY A 45 -7.49 1.22 -6.81
C GLY A 45 -7.44 2.71 -7.17
N SER A 46 -6.25 3.31 -7.10
CA SER A 46 -5.97 4.69 -7.49
C SER A 46 -4.89 4.72 -8.56
N ILE A 47 -5.19 5.31 -9.71
CA ILE A 47 -4.24 5.45 -10.83
C ILE A 47 -3.02 6.27 -10.39
N GLY A 48 -3.26 7.39 -9.71
CA GLY A 48 -2.21 8.27 -9.23
C GLY A 48 -1.29 7.60 -8.21
N LEU A 49 -1.85 6.78 -7.31
CA LEU A 49 -1.05 6.05 -6.33
C LEU A 49 -0.24 4.93 -6.98
N ASP A 50 -0.80 4.21 -7.93
CA ASP A 50 -0.08 3.16 -8.67
C ASP A 50 1.13 3.72 -9.42
N LEU A 51 0.98 4.89 -10.04
CA LEU A 51 2.07 5.65 -10.64
C LEU A 51 3.09 6.13 -9.61
N ALA A 52 2.64 6.62 -8.46
CA ALA A 52 3.54 7.07 -7.40
C ALA A 52 4.35 5.93 -6.77
N LEU A 53 3.80 4.71 -6.75
CA LEU A 53 4.48 3.50 -6.31
C LEU A 53 5.53 3.01 -7.33
N GLY A 54 5.39 3.35 -8.60
CA GLY A 54 6.38 3.16 -9.66
C GLY A 54 6.49 1.74 -10.23
N VAL A 55 5.69 0.79 -9.70
CA VAL A 55 5.61 -0.60 -10.17
C VAL A 55 4.17 -1.01 -10.48
N GLY A 56 3.28 -0.02 -10.68
CA GLY A 56 1.88 -0.25 -11.03
C GLY A 56 1.01 -0.74 -9.87
N GLY A 57 1.42 -0.50 -8.64
CA GLY A 57 0.69 -0.88 -7.42
C GLY A 57 1.60 -1.21 -6.24
N TYR A 58 1.02 -1.85 -5.24
CA TYR A 58 1.78 -2.33 -4.07
C TYR A 58 2.62 -3.54 -4.43
N PRO A 59 3.97 -3.52 -4.22
CA PRO A 59 4.84 -4.63 -4.60
C PRO A 59 4.50 -5.90 -3.81
N LYS A 60 4.36 -7.03 -4.51
CA LYS A 60 4.16 -8.33 -3.87
C LYS A 60 5.38 -8.79 -3.08
N GLY A 61 5.17 -9.64 -2.09
CA GLY A 61 6.24 -10.18 -1.26
C GLY A 61 6.95 -9.12 -0.39
N ARG A 62 6.27 -8.04 -0.03
CA ARG A 62 6.84 -6.92 0.72
C ARG A 62 5.99 -6.51 1.90
N VAL A 63 6.65 -5.87 2.88
CA VAL A 63 6.01 -5.19 3.99
C VAL A 63 5.73 -3.75 3.59
N ILE A 64 4.48 -3.32 3.76
CA ILE A 64 3.99 -1.98 3.46
C ILE A 64 3.43 -1.36 4.73
N GLU A 65 3.87 -0.16 5.08
CA GLU A 65 3.29 0.63 6.16
C GLU A 65 2.47 1.78 5.59
N ILE A 66 1.20 1.84 5.98
CA ILE A 66 0.31 2.99 5.69
C ILE A 66 0.03 3.69 7.01
N TYR A 67 0.39 4.96 7.12
CA TYR A 67 0.19 5.74 8.33
C TYR A 67 -0.34 7.14 8.05
N GLY A 68 -1.01 7.70 9.03
CA GLY A 68 -1.61 9.03 8.95
C GLY A 68 -2.53 9.31 10.12
N PRO A 69 -3.11 10.51 10.18
CA PRO A 69 -4.11 10.86 11.18
C PRO A 69 -5.31 9.93 11.17
N GLU A 70 -6.10 9.99 12.23
CA GLU A 70 -7.38 9.29 12.29
C GLU A 70 -8.32 9.72 11.14
N ALA A 71 -9.12 8.78 10.64
CA ALA A 71 -10.06 8.98 9.54
C ALA A 71 -9.44 9.56 8.25
N SER A 72 -8.12 9.37 8.02
CA SER A 72 -7.44 9.83 6.79
C SER A 72 -7.64 8.93 5.58
N GLY A 73 -8.25 7.74 5.73
CA GLY A 73 -8.48 6.78 4.66
C GLY A 73 -7.49 5.60 4.63
N LYS A 74 -6.76 5.34 5.72
CA LYS A 74 -5.81 4.22 5.80
C LYS A 74 -6.46 2.87 5.50
N THR A 75 -7.53 2.54 6.22
CA THR A 75 -8.31 1.31 6.03
C THR A 75 -8.95 1.27 4.65
N THR A 76 -9.43 2.41 4.13
CA THR A 76 -9.98 2.53 2.77
C THR A 76 -8.96 2.08 1.72
N LEU A 77 -7.70 2.53 1.80
CA LEU A 77 -6.65 2.11 0.86
C LEU A 77 -6.40 0.60 0.91
N THR A 78 -6.39 0.00 2.10
CA THR A 78 -6.16 -1.44 2.24
C THR A 78 -7.35 -2.26 1.77
N LEU A 79 -8.59 -1.79 1.99
CA LEU A 79 -9.78 -2.45 1.48
C LEU A 79 -9.83 -2.43 -0.06
N HIS A 80 -9.45 -1.31 -0.70
CA HIS A 80 -9.28 -1.28 -2.15
C HIS A 80 -8.21 -2.27 -2.63
N ALA A 81 -7.06 -2.35 -1.95
CA ALA A 81 -6.02 -3.32 -2.28
C ALA A 81 -6.52 -4.78 -2.17
N ILE A 82 -7.33 -5.09 -1.15
CA ILE A 82 -7.99 -6.39 -0.99
C ILE A 82 -8.92 -6.65 -2.18
N ALA A 83 -9.80 -5.69 -2.51
CA ALA A 83 -10.74 -5.83 -3.62
C ALA A 83 -10.01 -6.06 -4.96
N GLU A 84 -8.94 -5.30 -5.24
CA GLU A 84 -8.13 -5.48 -6.45
C GLU A 84 -7.38 -6.83 -6.47
N CYS A 85 -6.92 -7.31 -5.31
CA CYS A 85 -6.31 -8.63 -5.17
C CYS A 85 -7.34 -9.74 -5.49
N GLN A 86 -8.53 -9.68 -4.89
CA GLN A 86 -9.59 -10.65 -5.10
C GLN A 86 -10.10 -10.67 -6.54
N LYS A 87 -10.20 -9.51 -7.22
CA LYS A 87 -10.54 -9.44 -8.65
C LYS A 87 -9.58 -10.22 -9.54
N LYS A 88 -8.32 -10.37 -9.13
CA LYS A 88 -7.30 -11.17 -9.81
C LYS A 88 -7.27 -12.64 -9.34
N GLY A 89 -8.23 -13.05 -8.53
CA GLY A 89 -8.31 -14.41 -7.96
C GLY A 89 -7.39 -14.64 -6.76
N GLY A 90 -6.83 -13.58 -6.17
CA GLY A 90 -5.99 -13.67 -4.99
C GLY A 90 -6.80 -13.82 -3.69
N ILE A 91 -6.16 -14.41 -2.69
CA ILE A 91 -6.75 -14.65 -1.36
C ILE A 91 -6.26 -13.58 -0.38
N ALA A 92 -7.21 -12.99 0.33
CA ALA A 92 -6.97 -11.89 1.27
C ALA A 92 -7.33 -12.26 2.71
N ALA A 93 -6.52 -11.76 3.65
CA ALA A 93 -6.81 -11.86 5.08
C ALA A 93 -6.74 -10.48 5.75
N PHE A 94 -7.64 -10.24 6.69
CA PHE A 94 -7.71 -9.02 7.48
C PHE A 94 -7.64 -9.36 8.97
N ILE A 95 -6.65 -8.84 9.65
CA ILE A 95 -6.47 -8.98 11.10
C ILE A 95 -6.92 -7.68 11.74
N ASP A 96 -8.12 -7.71 12.29
CA ASP A 96 -8.82 -6.59 12.93
C ASP A 96 -8.47 -6.53 14.43
N ALA A 97 -7.34 -5.92 14.75
CA ALA A 97 -6.91 -5.74 16.13
C ALA A 97 -7.64 -4.59 16.84
N GLU A 98 -8.33 -3.71 16.13
CA GLU A 98 -9.16 -2.63 16.68
C GLU A 98 -10.60 -3.08 16.96
N HIS A 99 -11.03 -4.27 16.47
CA HIS A 99 -12.41 -4.76 16.54
C HIS A 99 -13.43 -3.81 15.93
N ALA A 100 -13.05 -3.16 14.83
CA ALA A 100 -13.81 -2.07 14.20
C ALA A 100 -14.07 -2.30 12.69
N PHE A 101 -13.94 -3.53 12.21
CA PHE A 101 -14.14 -3.86 10.79
C PHE A 101 -15.58 -3.61 10.35
N ASP A 102 -15.75 -2.71 9.39
CA ASP A 102 -17.04 -2.42 8.76
C ASP A 102 -17.25 -3.28 7.51
N ARG A 103 -18.02 -4.35 7.68
CA ARG A 103 -18.39 -5.29 6.62
C ARG A 103 -19.13 -4.61 5.46
N PHE A 104 -20.06 -3.72 5.77
CA PHE A 104 -20.88 -3.06 4.74
C PHE A 104 -20.06 -2.08 3.91
N TYR A 105 -19.14 -1.38 4.56
CA TYR A 105 -18.22 -0.51 3.88
C TYR A 105 -17.25 -1.29 2.98
N ALA A 106 -16.69 -2.39 3.48
CA ALA A 106 -15.81 -3.26 2.69
C ALA A 106 -16.50 -3.79 1.42
N GLU A 107 -17.74 -4.27 1.55
CA GLU A 107 -18.54 -4.74 0.42
C GLU A 107 -18.79 -3.65 -0.62
N LYS A 108 -19.10 -2.42 -0.18
CA LYS A 108 -19.27 -1.27 -1.08
C LYS A 108 -18.00 -0.91 -1.85
N LEU A 109 -16.82 -1.14 -1.26
CA LEU A 109 -15.53 -0.94 -1.93
C LEU A 109 -15.16 -2.07 -2.89
N GLY A 110 -16.01 -3.09 -3.00
CA GLY A 110 -15.82 -4.21 -3.92
C GLY A 110 -15.09 -5.41 -3.30
N VAL A 111 -14.93 -5.45 -1.98
CA VAL A 111 -14.40 -6.61 -1.28
C VAL A 111 -15.44 -7.74 -1.29
N ASP A 112 -15.04 -8.90 -1.78
CA ASP A 112 -15.82 -10.13 -1.58
C ASP A 112 -15.67 -10.58 -0.12
N ILE A 113 -16.68 -10.25 0.68
CA ILE A 113 -16.71 -10.58 2.11
C ILE A 113 -16.92 -12.07 2.37
N GLY A 114 -17.44 -12.82 1.41
CA GLY A 114 -17.61 -14.28 1.49
C GLY A 114 -16.27 -15.02 1.43
N GLU A 115 -15.30 -14.45 0.71
CA GLU A 115 -13.96 -15.01 0.52
C GLU A 115 -12.89 -14.32 1.39
N LEU A 116 -13.25 -13.29 2.17
CA LEU A 116 -12.30 -12.60 3.04
C LEU A 116 -12.08 -13.37 4.33
N ILE A 117 -10.83 -13.74 4.59
CA ILE A 117 -10.42 -14.31 5.87
C ILE A 117 -10.29 -13.18 6.89
N ILE A 118 -11.07 -13.23 7.97
CA ILE A 118 -11.01 -12.22 9.05
C ILE A 118 -10.63 -12.86 10.38
N SER A 119 -9.80 -12.17 11.16
CA SER A 119 -9.43 -12.55 12.53
C SER A 119 -9.49 -11.34 13.45
N GLN A 120 -10.01 -11.53 14.65
CA GLN A 120 -10.08 -10.52 15.72
C GLN A 120 -9.32 -11.04 16.95
N PRO A 121 -8.01 -10.83 17.01
CA PRO A 121 -7.15 -11.36 18.08
C PRO A 121 -7.32 -10.58 19.40
N ASP A 122 -7.10 -11.25 20.51
CA ASP A 122 -7.19 -10.65 21.85
C ASP A 122 -5.95 -9.83 22.24
N HIS A 123 -4.79 -10.12 21.63
CA HIS A 123 -3.51 -9.45 21.93
C HIS A 123 -2.54 -9.50 20.74
N GLY A 124 -1.48 -8.68 20.81
CA GLY A 124 -0.54 -8.48 19.71
C GLY A 124 0.22 -9.73 19.29
N GLU A 125 0.66 -10.58 20.25
CA GLU A 125 1.35 -11.84 19.94
C GLU A 125 0.45 -12.77 19.13
N GLN A 126 -0.83 -12.90 19.50
CA GLN A 126 -1.80 -13.73 18.78
C GLN A 126 -2.03 -13.20 17.36
N ALA A 127 -2.20 -11.90 17.21
CA ALA A 127 -2.35 -11.26 15.89
C ALA A 127 -1.18 -11.57 14.96
N LEU A 128 0.04 -11.40 15.46
CA LEU A 128 1.26 -11.59 14.68
C LEU A 128 1.57 -13.06 14.41
N GLU A 129 1.16 -13.97 15.30
CA GLU A 129 1.29 -15.41 15.09
C GLU A 129 0.27 -15.92 14.05
N ILE A 130 -0.97 -15.43 14.08
CA ILE A 130 -1.97 -15.70 13.04
C ILE A 130 -1.44 -15.21 11.69
N ALA A 131 -0.90 -13.98 11.61
CA ALA A 131 -0.29 -13.45 10.39
C ALA A 131 0.84 -14.35 9.89
N ASP A 132 1.77 -14.77 10.76
CA ASP A 132 2.89 -15.67 10.40
C ASP A 132 2.40 -16.98 9.81
N ASN A 133 1.39 -17.61 10.42
CA ASN A 133 0.83 -18.86 9.93
C ASN A 133 0.15 -18.71 8.57
N LEU A 134 -0.65 -17.64 8.38
CA LEU A 134 -1.29 -17.34 7.09
C LEU A 134 -0.24 -17.10 5.99
N ILE A 135 0.79 -16.30 6.26
CA ILE A 135 1.87 -16.03 5.30
C ILE A 135 2.62 -17.31 4.96
N ARG A 136 2.96 -18.14 5.95
CA ARG A 136 3.71 -19.39 5.76
C ARG A 136 2.95 -20.45 5.00
N SER A 137 1.63 -20.39 4.98
CA SER A 137 0.81 -21.30 4.16
C SER A 137 1.07 -21.15 2.67
N ALA A 138 1.64 -20.00 2.24
CA ALA A 138 1.82 -19.62 0.83
C ALA A 138 0.51 -19.59 0.01
N ALA A 139 -0.64 -19.62 0.68
CA ALA A 139 -1.95 -19.58 0.04
C ALA A 139 -2.59 -18.18 0.06
N VAL A 140 -2.04 -17.25 0.84
CA VAL A 140 -2.58 -15.89 1.02
C VAL A 140 -1.70 -14.88 0.30
N ASP A 141 -2.30 -14.06 -0.57
CA ASP A 141 -1.60 -13.04 -1.36
C ASP A 141 -1.43 -11.72 -0.62
N ILE A 142 -2.41 -11.39 0.23
CA ILE A 142 -2.43 -10.13 0.99
C ILE A 142 -2.90 -10.36 2.42
N VAL A 143 -2.16 -9.82 3.38
CA VAL A 143 -2.55 -9.76 4.80
C VAL A 143 -2.56 -8.31 5.25
N VAL A 144 -3.66 -7.84 5.81
CA VAL A 144 -3.79 -6.50 6.41
C VAL A 144 -3.86 -6.64 7.92
N ILE A 145 -3.10 -5.83 8.64
CA ILE A 145 -3.12 -5.72 10.11
C ILE A 145 -3.57 -4.31 10.46
N ASP A 146 -4.77 -4.18 11.00
CA ASP A 146 -5.37 -2.90 11.42
C ASP A 146 -5.68 -2.91 12.91
N SER A 147 -4.95 -2.19 13.72
CA SER A 147 -3.76 -1.40 13.43
C SER A 147 -2.60 -1.79 14.36
N VAL A 148 -1.37 -1.37 14.01
CA VAL A 148 -0.19 -1.57 14.86
C VAL A 148 -0.40 -1.01 16.26
N ALA A 149 -1.12 0.11 16.39
CA ALA A 149 -1.39 0.75 17.68
C ALA A 149 -2.20 -0.15 18.63
N ALA A 150 -3.01 -1.05 18.09
CA ALA A 150 -3.87 -1.98 18.84
C ALA A 150 -3.18 -3.32 19.16
N LEU A 151 -1.96 -3.57 18.67
CA LEU A 151 -1.20 -4.78 18.96
C LEU A 151 -0.61 -4.73 20.38
N THR A 152 -1.49 -4.72 21.39
CA THR A 152 -1.08 -4.67 22.80
C THR A 152 -0.41 -5.98 23.20
N PRO A 153 0.80 -5.96 23.80
CA PRO A 153 1.44 -7.15 24.31
C PRO A 153 0.59 -7.86 25.37
N LYS A 154 0.54 -9.19 25.32
CA LYS A 154 -0.23 -10.01 26.28
C LYS A 154 0.10 -9.67 27.74
N SER A 155 1.38 -9.51 28.05
CA SER A 155 1.85 -9.16 29.39
C SER A 155 1.40 -7.77 29.87
N GLU A 156 1.05 -6.88 28.93
CA GLU A 156 0.47 -5.56 29.26
C GLU A 156 -1.01 -5.69 29.61
N ILE A 157 -1.74 -6.56 28.91
CA ILE A 157 -3.16 -6.84 29.17
C ILE A 157 -3.35 -7.57 30.51
N GLU A 158 -2.46 -8.51 30.84
CA GLU A 158 -2.49 -9.30 32.08
C GLU A 158 -1.94 -8.52 33.30
N GLY A 159 -1.35 -7.34 33.09
CA GLY A 159 -0.82 -6.47 34.14
C GLY A 159 -1.92 -5.69 34.88
N GLU A 160 -1.55 -5.06 36.01
CA GLU A 160 -2.45 -4.18 36.75
C GLU A 160 -2.61 -2.83 36.02
N MET A 161 -3.78 -2.18 36.20
CA MET A 161 -4.03 -0.85 35.69
C MET A 161 -3.03 0.16 36.26
N GLY A 162 -2.27 0.82 35.38
CA GLY A 162 -1.23 1.79 35.78
C GLY A 162 0.20 1.27 35.74
N ASP A 163 0.41 -0.03 35.51
CA ASP A 163 1.74 -0.58 35.29
C ASP A 163 2.41 0.02 34.06
N SER A 164 3.56 0.65 34.26
CA SER A 164 4.35 1.19 33.16
C SER A 164 5.26 0.10 32.58
N LYS A 165 4.91 -0.43 31.41
CA LYS A 165 5.71 -1.45 30.71
C LYS A 165 6.33 -0.88 29.42
N MET A 166 7.20 0.13 29.60
CA MET A 166 7.83 0.82 28.48
C MET A 166 8.60 -0.13 27.56
N GLY A 167 8.40 0.05 26.25
CA GLY A 167 9.18 -0.63 25.20
C GLY A 167 8.71 -2.04 24.83
N LEU A 168 7.74 -2.64 25.51
CA LEU A 168 7.24 -3.99 25.20
C LEU A 168 6.68 -4.06 23.79
N HIS A 169 5.86 -3.10 23.40
CA HIS A 169 5.28 -3.02 22.06
C HIS A 169 6.36 -2.92 20.96
N ALA A 170 7.38 -2.08 21.16
CA ALA A 170 8.50 -1.96 20.21
C ALA A 170 9.32 -3.26 20.12
N ARG A 171 9.48 -3.99 21.24
CA ARG A 171 10.16 -5.29 21.28
C ARG A 171 9.36 -6.36 20.55
N LEU A 172 8.04 -6.42 20.77
CA LEU A 172 7.12 -7.31 20.07
C LEU A 172 7.21 -7.10 18.55
N MET A 173 7.08 -5.86 18.09
CA MET A 173 7.18 -5.52 16.67
C MET A 173 8.55 -5.87 16.07
N SER A 174 9.64 -5.63 16.80
CA SER A 174 10.99 -5.98 16.35
C SER A 174 11.20 -7.48 16.19
N GLN A 175 10.66 -8.27 17.11
CA GLN A 175 10.73 -9.73 17.05
C GLN A 175 9.88 -10.28 15.90
N ALA A 176 8.64 -9.82 15.78
CA ALA A 176 7.70 -10.25 14.74
C ALA A 176 8.23 -9.95 13.34
N LEU A 177 8.67 -8.71 13.09
CA LEU A 177 9.13 -8.32 11.76
C LEU A 177 10.38 -9.07 11.31
N ARG A 178 11.30 -9.41 12.22
CA ARG A 178 12.44 -10.29 11.91
C ARG A 178 11.99 -11.68 11.42
N LYS A 179 10.93 -12.22 12.04
CA LYS A 179 10.38 -13.53 11.69
C LYS A 179 9.58 -13.46 10.38
N LEU A 180 8.67 -12.49 10.28
CA LEU A 180 7.74 -12.34 9.15
C LEU A 180 8.45 -12.02 7.83
N THR A 181 9.48 -11.16 7.85
CA THR A 181 10.12 -10.69 6.60
C THR A 181 10.69 -11.82 5.75
N ALA A 182 11.27 -12.85 6.39
CA ALA A 182 11.80 -14.01 5.68
C ALA A 182 10.71 -14.85 5.02
N SER A 183 9.55 -15.00 5.68
CA SER A 183 8.39 -15.74 5.15
C SER A 183 7.71 -14.95 4.04
N ILE A 184 7.49 -13.66 4.23
CA ILE A 184 6.86 -12.73 3.27
C ILE A 184 7.56 -12.78 1.91
N SER A 185 8.90 -12.67 1.89
CA SER A 185 9.67 -12.69 0.65
C SER A 185 9.60 -14.05 -0.08
N LYS A 186 9.53 -15.16 0.67
CA LYS A 186 9.48 -16.51 0.09
C LYS A 186 8.13 -16.90 -0.47
N THR A 187 7.05 -16.38 0.12
CA THR A 187 5.67 -16.73 -0.23
C THR A 187 5.01 -15.73 -1.18
N ASN A 188 5.72 -14.67 -1.54
CA ASN A 188 5.22 -13.55 -2.35
C ASN A 188 3.96 -12.89 -1.77
N CYS A 189 3.70 -13.07 -0.47
CA CYS A 189 2.58 -12.45 0.24
C CYS A 189 2.88 -10.98 0.57
N THR A 190 1.94 -10.09 0.30
CA THR A 190 2.06 -8.67 0.65
C THR A 190 1.43 -8.41 2.02
N VAL A 191 2.16 -7.77 2.92
CA VAL A 191 1.67 -7.51 4.28
C VAL A 191 1.57 -6.02 4.55
N PHE A 192 0.35 -5.57 4.83
CA PHE A 192 0.06 -4.19 5.21
C PHE A 192 0.00 -4.04 6.71
N PHE A 193 0.71 -3.05 7.21
CA PHE A 193 0.58 -2.56 8.57
C PHE A 193 -0.05 -1.17 8.53
N ILE A 194 -1.25 -1.05 9.02
CA ILE A 194 -1.89 0.25 9.25
C ILE A 194 -1.36 0.80 10.57
N ASN A 195 -0.90 2.06 10.56
CA ASN A 195 -0.30 2.66 11.74
C ASN A 195 -0.90 4.05 12.04
N GLN A 196 -0.86 4.43 13.29
CA GLN A 196 -1.32 5.73 13.76
C GLN A 196 -0.14 6.64 14.04
N LEU A 197 -0.37 7.94 13.89
CA LEU A 197 0.59 8.97 14.30
C LEU A 197 0.44 9.28 15.79
N ARG A 198 1.56 9.54 16.41
CA ARG A 198 1.68 10.06 17.78
C ARG A 198 2.63 11.23 17.78
N GLU A 199 2.45 12.14 18.69
CA GLU A 199 3.37 13.25 18.89
C GLU A 199 4.40 12.92 19.98
N LYS A 200 5.65 13.20 19.70
CA LYS A 200 6.73 13.11 20.68
C LYS A 200 6.68 14.34 21.59
N ILE A 201 6.53 14.10 22.87
CA ILE A 201 6.57 15.16 23.89
C ILE A 201 7.97 15.78 23.96
N GLY A 202 8.07 17.11 24.00
CA GLY A 202 9.33 17.83 24.20
C GLY A 202 10.16 18.08 22.93
N VAL A 203 9.67 17.79 21.73
CA VAL A 203 10.34 18.15 20.47
C VAL A 203 10.02 19.61 20.14
N MET A 204 10.97 20.52 20.42
CA MET A 204 10.83 21.95 20.10
C MET A 204 11.21 22.31 18.65
N PHE A 205 12.03 21.48 17.98
CA PHE A 205 12.49 21.68 16.62
C PHE A 205 12.39 20.39 15.80
N GLY A 206 12.00 20.50 14.54
CA GLY A 206 11.81 19.36 13.63
C GLY A 206 10.39 18.79 13.66
N ASN A 207 10.19 17.59 13.10
CA ASN A 207 8.87 16.94 13.05
C ASN A 207 8.62 16.13 14.33
N PRO A 208 7.64 16.51 15.17
CA PRO A 208 7.28 15.77 16.37
C PRO A 208 6.54 14.45 16.07
N GLU A 209 5.96 14.32 14.88
CA GLU A 209 5.16 13.14 14.53
C GLU A 209 6.01 11.87 14.47
N THR A 210 5.49 10.80 15.01
CA THR A 210 6.07 9.45 14.94
C THR A 210 4.98 8.40 14.85
N THR A 211 5.30 7.24 14.29
CA THR A 211 4.40 6.09 14.27
C THR A 211 4.58 5.23 15.51
N THR A 212 3.54 4.45 15.88
CA THR A 212 3.58 3.51 17.01
C THR A 212 4.43 2.27 16.66
N GLY A 213 4.77 1.45 17.67
CA GLY A 213 5.53 0.20 17.45
C GLY A 213 7.04 0.36 17.34
N GLY A 214 7.59 1.54 17.63
CA GLY A 214 9.03 1.80 17.61
C GLY A 214 9.60 1.97 16.19
N ASN A 215 10.88 1.66 16.01
CA ASN A 215 11.59 1.90 14.74
C ASN A 215 11.63 0.67 13.81
N ALA A 216 11.24 -0.52 14.28
CA ALA A 216 11.40 -1.75 13.52
C ALA A 216 10.63 -1.70 12.18
N LEU A 217 9.36 -1.29 12.22
CA LEU A 217 8.53 -1.21 11.02
C LEU A 217 9.10 -0.21 10.00
N LYS A 218 9.65 0.92 10.47
CA LYS A 218 10.33 1.90 9.58
C LYS A 218 11.52 1.30 8.84
N LEU A 219 12.22 0.34 9.44
CA LEU A 219 13.37 -0.35 8.83
C LEU A 219 12.90 -1.46 7.88
N TYR A 220 11.99 -2.31 8.33
CA TYR A 220 11.55 -3.51 7.59
C TYR A 220 10.61 -3.20 6.44
N ALA A 221 9.76 -2.19 6.54
CA ALA A 221 8.87 -1.80 5.45
C ALA A 221 9.66 -1.46 4.18
N SER A 222 9.25 -2.06 3.06
CA SER A 222 9.78 -1.74 1.74
C SER A 222 9.15 -0.46 1.17
N VAL A 223 7.88 -0.25 1.48
CA VAL A 223 7.13 0.96 1.12
C VAL A 223 6.50 1.54 2.38
N ARG A 224 6.59 2.86 2.53
CA ARG A 224 5.92 3.62 3.59
C ARG A 224 5.15 4.76 2.99
N ILE A 225 3.88 4.85 3.36
CA ILE A 225 2.91 5.77 2.79
C ILE A 225 2.33 6.66 3.90
N ASP A 226 2.49 7.96 3.73
CA ASP A 226 1.83 8.99 4.57
C ASP A 226 0.54 9.43 3.86
N ILE A 227 -0.61 9.21 4.49
CA ILE A 227 -1.92 9.59 3.97
C ILE A 227 -2.55 10.69 4.81
N ARG A 228 -2.99 11.77 4.15
CA ARG A 228 -3.56 12.94 4.81
C ARG A 228 -4.79 13.47 4.08
N ARG A 229 -5.81 13.86 4.84
CA ARG A 229 -6.91 14.65 4.29
C ARG A 229 -6.42 16.06 3.99
N SER A 230 -6.82 16.62 2.85
CA SER A 230 -6.54 18.02 2.52
C SER A 230 -7.79 18.89 2.59
N THR A 231 -8.74 18.72 1.68
CA THR A 231 -9.92 19.57 1.55
C THR A 231 -11.20 18.73 1.60
N GLN A 232 -12.23 19.22 2.27
CA GLN A 232 -13.55 18.58 2.26
C GLN A 232 -14.23 18.79 0.89
N ILE A 233 -14.86 17.73 0.40
CA ILE A 233 -15.71 17.74 -0.78
C ILE A 233 -17.15 17.90 -0.28
N LYS A 234 -17.83 18.91 -0.79
CA LYS A 234 -19.20 19.26 -0.37
C LYS A 234 -20.11 19.31 -1.60
N ASP A 235 -21.37 18.97 -1.40
CA ASP A 235 -22.41 19.18 -2.40
C ASP A 235 -22.88 20.65 -2.44
N SER A 236 -23.86 20.94 -3.31
CA SER A 236 -24.48 22.26 -3.43
C SER A 236 -25.19 22.76 -2.16
N ASN A 237 -25.53 21.84 -1.24
CA ASN A 237 -26.19 22.13 0.04
C ASN A 237 -25.18 22.22 1.20
N ALA A 238 -23.87 22.28 0.89
CA ALA A 238 -22.77 22.28 1.87
C ALA A 238 -22.65 21.00 2.72
N GLN A 239 -23.32 19.91 2.33
CA GLN A 239 -23.17 18.61 2.96
C GLN A 239 -21.81 17.99 2.56
N VAL A 240 -21.08 17.48 3.53
CA VAL A 240 -19.77 16.85 3.27
C VAL A 240 -19.97 15.47 2.67
N LEU A 241 -19.51 15.28 1.42
CA LEU A 241 -19.59 14.04 0.69
C LEU A 241 -18.32 13.19 0.83
N GLY A 242 -17.19 13.81 1.13
CA GLY A 242 -15.88 13.13 1.19
C GLY A 242 -14.75 14.10 1.45
N ASN A 243 -13.54 13.63 1.20
CA ASN A 243 -12.34 14.44 1.32
C ASN A 243 -11.43 14.25 0.11
N LYS A 244 -10.79 15.33 -0.32
CA LYS A 244 -9.60 15.24 -1.13
C LYS A 244 -8.46 14.74 -0.25
N THR A 245 -7.81 13.68 -0.68
CA THR A 245 -6.80 12.97 0.09
C THR A 245 -5.47 13.06 -0.63
N ARG A 246 -4.43 13.38 0.11
CA ARG A 246 -3.05 13.42 -0.36
C ARG A 246 -2.29 12.25 0.23
N VAL A 247 -1.63 11.50 -0.65
CA VAL A 247 -0.82 10.34 -0.31
C VAL A 247 0.61 10.58 -0.76
N LYS A 248 1.58 10.45 0.14
CA LYS A 248 3.00 10.60 -0.15
C LYS A 248 3.75 9.30 0.14
N VAL A 249 4.48 8.80 -0.84
CA VAL A 249 5.36 7.63 -0.69
C VAL A 249 6.67 8.08 -0.06
N ILE A 250 6.79 7.95 1.27
CA ILE A 250 7.95 8.46 2.04
C ILE A 250 9.17 7.55 1.90
N LYS A 251 8.95 6.25 1.73
CA LYS A 251 9.99 5.25 1.50
C LYS A 251 9.54 4.29 0.43
N ASN A 252 10.43 3.97 -0.48
CA ASN A 252 10.20 3.00 -1.53
C ASN A 252 11.53 2.29 -1.84
N LYS A 253 11.55 0.95 -1.77
CA LYS A 253 12.71 0.13 -2.10
C LYS A 253 12.66 -0.46 -3.51
N VAL A 254 11.55 -0.25 -4.23
CA VAL A 254 11.33 -0.82 -5.56
C VAL A 254 11.27 0.23 -6.67
N ALA A 255 11.15 1.51 -6.30
CA ALA A 255 11.14 2.65 -7.22
C ALA A 255 11.60 3.93 -6.47
N PRO A 256 11.83 5.05 -7.16
CA PRO A 256 12.18 6.32 -6.51
C PRO A 256 11.10 6.77 -5.51
N PRO A 257 11.49 7.12 -4.26
CA PRO A 257 10.56 7.59 -3.23
C PRO A 257 10.14 9.05 -3.44
N PHE A 258 9.30 9.54 -2.52
CA PHE A 258 8.80 10.92 -2.39
C PHE A 258 7.80 11.38 -3.44
N LYS A 259 7.37 10.49 -4.35
CA LYS A 259 6.24 10.78 -5.23
C LYS A 259 4.95 10.95 -4.41
N THR A 260 4.04 11.77 -4.93
CA THR A 260 2.77 12.13 -4.27
C THR A 260 1.62 11.88 -5.25
N ALA A 261 0.53 11.33 -4.72
CA ALA A 261 -0.75 11.21 -5.40
C ALA A 261 -1.83 11.98 -4.64
N GLU A 262 -2.79 12.54 -5.36
CA GLU A 262 -3.98 13.16 -4.78
C GLU A 262 -5.22 12.62 -5.48
N PHE A 263 -6.21 12.23 -4.69
CA PHE A 263 -7.49 11.72 -5.17
C PHE A 263 -8.60 12.00 -4.15
N ASP A 264 -9.83 11.86 -4.61
CA ASP A 264 -11.00 12.01 -3.76
C ASP A 264 -11.34 10.67 -3.10
N ILE A 265 -11.61 10.69 -1.80
CA ILE A 265 -12.28 9.60 -1.09
C ILE A 265 -13.69 10.05 -0.77
N ILE A 266 -14.68 9.40 -1.36
CA ILE A 266 -16.10 9.67 -1.16
C ILE A 266 -16.63 8.75 -0.06
N TYR A 267 -17.38 9.28 0.89
CA TYR A 267 -17.91 8.51 2.01
C TYR A 267 -18.91 7.44 1.51
N GLY A 268 -18.66 6.20 1.91
CA GLY A 268 -19.46 5.06 1.48
C GLY A 268 -19.16 4.52 0.07
N GLU A 269 -18.28 5.17 -0.71
CA GLU A 269 -17.91 4.76 -2.07
C GLU A 269 -16.40 4.50 -2.22
N GLY A 270 -15.57 5.12 -1.36
CA GLY A 270 -14.12 4.98 -1.40
C GLY A 270 -13.44 5.90 -2.41
N ILE A 271 -12.38 5.42 -3.05
CA ILE A 271 -11.58 6.19 -4.02
C ILE A 271 -12.40 6.46 -5.27
N SER A 272 -12.51 7.73 -5.65
CA SER A 272 -13.22 8.16 -6.85
C SER A 272 -12.34 8.00 -8.10
N LYS A 273 -12.35 6.83 -8.73
CA LYS A 273 -11.60 6.57 -9.96
C LYS A 273 -11.97 7.56 -11.09
N ILE A 274 -13.25 7.86 -11.26
CA ILE A 274 -13.72 8.85 -12.23
C ILE A 274 -13.13 10.23 -11.95
N GLY A 275 -13.07 10.62 -10.67
CA GLY A 275 -12.45 11.87 -10.27
C GLY A 275 -10.97 11.94 -10.65
N GLU A 276 -10.22 10.87 -10.47
CA GLU A 276 -8.82 10.79 -10.87
C GLU A 276 -8.64 10.87 -12.39
N ILE A 277 -9.48 10.18 -13.17
CA ILE A 277 -9.44 10.23 -14.62
C ILE A 277 -9.63 11.67 -15.12
N ILE A 278 -10.55 12.42 -14.52
CA ILE A 278 -10.76 13.83 -14.89
C ILE A 278 -9.53 14.66 -14.53
N ASP A 279 -9.02 14.53 -13.30
CA ASP A 279 -7.91 15.35 -12.80
C ASP A 279 -6.61 15.03 -13.55
N LEU A 280 -6.29 13.75 -13.75
CA LEU A 280 -5.13 13.30 -14.51
C LEU A 280 -5.28 13.60 -16.01
N GLY A 281 -6.49 13.48 -16.56
CA GLY A 281 -6.79 13.86 -17.95
C GLY A 281 -6.54 15.33 -18.23
N VAL A 282 -6.86 16.20 -17.29
CA VAL A 282 -6.55 17.63 -17.38
C VAL A 282 -5.04 17.86 -17.22
N LEU A 283 -4.40 17.19 -16.29
CA LEU A 283 -2.95 17.31 -16.05
C LEU A 283 -2.12 16.87 -17.26
N THR A 284 -2.56 15.83 -17.97
CA THR A 284 -1.91 15.30 -19.18
C THR A 284 -2.38 15.98 -20.48
N GLU A 285 -3.20 17.01 -20.38
CA GLU A 285 -3.81 17.73 -21.52
C GLU A 285 -4.65 16.88 -22.48
N ILE A 286 -4.97 15.63 -22.09
CA ILE A 286 -5.90 14.76 -22.82
C ILE A 286 -7.32 15.31 -22.71
N ILE A 287 -7.71 15.77 -21.51
CA ILE A 287 -8.94 16.51 -21.28
C ILE A 287 -8.59 18.00 -21.24
N LYS A 288 -9.17 18.77 -22.14
CA LYS A 288 -9.01 20.22 -22.17
C LYS A 288 -10.03 20.87 -21.24
N LYS A 289 -9.57 21.79 -20.38
CA LYS A 289 -10.41 22.60 -19.51
C LYS A 289 -10.36 24.07 -19.93
N SER A 290 -11.52 24.63 -20.28
CA SER A 290 -11.66 26.05 -20.61
C SER A 290 -12.76 26.66 -19.74
N GLY A 291 -12.36 27.46 -18.75
CA GLY A 291 -13.27 27.95 -17.71
C GLY A 291 -13.91 26.79 -16.94
N SER A 292 -15.23 26.70 -16.98
CA SER A 292 -15.99 25.61 -16.37
C SER A 292 -16.25 24.43 -17.33
N TRP A 293 -15.86 24.53 -18.59
CA TRP A 293 -16.12 23.50 -19.60
C TRP A 293 -14.95 22.53 -19.75
N PHE A 294 -15.29 21.25 -19.89
CA PHE A 294 -14.36 20.17 -20.18
C PHE A 294 -14.65 19.59 -21.54
N SER A 295 -13.61 19.27 -22.30
CA SER A 295 -13.71 18.65 -23.63
C SER A 295 -12.62 17.61 -23.86
N TYR A 296 -12.93 16.63 -24.72
CA TYR A 296 -12.02 15.60 -25.17
C TYR A 296 -12.10 15.53 -26.70
N GLY A 297 -10.98 15.79 -27.37
CA GLY A 297 -11.00 16.06 -28.83
C GLY A 297 -11.93 17.21 -29.14
N ASP A 298 -12.87 16.97 -30.06
CA ASP A 298 -13.91 17.95 -30.47
C ASP A 298 -15.20 17.80 -29.65
N ALA A 299 -15.32 16.78 -28.79
CA ALA A 299 -16.51 16.52 -28.01
C ALA A 299 -16.48 17.27 -26.68
N LYS A 300 -17.61 17.90 -26.31
CA LYS A 300 -17.81 18.48 -24.99
C LYS A 300 -18.18 17.39 -24.00
N LEU A 301 -17.41 17.25 -22.91
CA LEU A 301 -17.69 16.31 -21.82
C LEU A 301 -18.73 16.85 -20.84
N GLY A 302 -18.76 18.17 -20.61
CA GLY A 302 -19.72 18.78 -19.71
C GLY A 302 -19.23 20.08 -19.07
N GLN A 303 -20.13 20.72 -18.33
CA GLN A 303 -19.83 21.91 -17.53
C GLN A 303 -19.66 21.51 -16.07
N GLY A 304 -18.54 21.91 -15.47
CA GLY A 304 -18.16 21.53 -14.12
C GLY A 304 -17.70 20.08 -14.02
N ARG A 305 -16.96 19.79 -12.94
CA ARG A 305 -16.40 18.46 -12.68
C ARG A 305 -17.50 17.41 -12.45
N ASP A 306 -18.59 17.80 -11.81
CA ASP A 306 -19.71 16.88 -11.51
C ASP A 306 -20.47 16.49 -12.77
N GLY A 307 -20.66 17.43 -13.72
CA GLY A 307 -21.26 17.12 -15.01
C GLY A 307 -20.43 16.10 -15.81
N VAL A 308 -19.11 16.22 -15.77
CA VAL A 308 -18.20 15.26 -16.40
C VAL A 308 -18.25 13.91 -15.70
N LYS A 309 -18.32 13.87 -14.35
CA LYS A 309 -18.46 12.62 -13.60
C LYS A 309 -19.72 11.84 -14.01
N ILE A 310 -20.85 12.52 -14.14
CA ILE A 310 -22.12 11.91 -14.59
C ILE A 310 -21.94 11.33 -15.99
N LEU A 311 -21.41 12.11 -16.93
CA LEU A 311 -21.19 11.65 -18.30
C LEU A 311 -20.29 10.41 -18.36
N LEU A 312 -19.18 10.40 -17.63
CA LEU A 312 -18.23 9.28 -17.64
C LEU A 312 -18.83 8.04 -16.94
N ASN A 313 -19.63 8.22 -15.91
CA ASN A 313 -20.33 7.12 -15.25
C ASN A 313 -21.32 6.42 -16.19
N ASP A 314 -21.99 7.21 -17.05
CA ASP A 314 -22.94 6.70 -18.03
C ASP A 314 -22.25 6.14 -19.30
N ASN A 315 -20.95 6.37 -19.49
CA ASN A 315 -20.17 5.96 -20.65
C ASN A 315 -18.88 5.21 -20.23
N PRO A 316 -18.96 3.94 -19.80
CA PRO A 316 -17.81 3.15 -19.36
C PRO A 316 -16.71 3.01 -20.42
N ASP A 317 -17.09 2.85 -21.70
CA ASP A 317 -16.13 2.71 -22.81
C ASP A 317 -15.27 3.96 -22.96
N LEU A 318 -15.87 5.15 -22.84
CA LEU A 318 -15.13 6.41 -22.88
C LEU A 318 -14.21 6.55 -21.66
N MET A 319 -14.67 6.10 -20.49
CA MET A 319 -13.86 6.11 -19.27
C MET A 319 -12.62 5.23 -19.44
N GLU A 320 -12.75 4.02 -19.97
CA GLU A 320 -11.65 3.09 -20.24
C GLU A 320 -10.69 3.63 -21.30
N GLU A 321 -11.20 4.26 -22.37
CA GLU A 321 -10.39 4.93 -23.39
C GLU A 321 -9.54 6.05 -22.79
N LEU A 322 -10.14 6.91 -21.97
CA LEU A 322 -9.43 8.01 -21.31
C LEU A 322 -8.37 7.48 -20.34
N GLU A 323 -8.69 6.48 -19.51
CA GLU A 323 -7.75 5.82 -18.62
C GLU A 323 -6.52 5.29 -19.37
N SER A 324 -6.76 4.54 -20.45
CA SER A 324 -5.68 3.98 -21.27
C SER A 324 -4.79 5.06 -21.88
N LYS A 325 -5.36 6.14 -22.38
CA LYS A 325 -4.60 7.26 -22.95
C LYS A 325 -3.79 8.01 -21.89
N ILE A 326 -4.38 8.24 -20.72
CA ILE A 326 -3.71 8.89 -19.59
C ILE A 326 -2.50 8.06 -19.16
N MET A 327 -2.68 6.75 -18.96
CA MET A 327 -1.61 5.84 -18.57
C MET A 327 -0.47 5.83 -19.59
N ASN A 328 -0.79 5.68 -20.89
CA ASN A 328 0.20 5.68 -21.96
C ASN A 328 0.97 7.01 -22.07
N THR A 329 0.31 8.14 -21.77
CA THR A 329 0.96 9.46 -21.82
C THR A 329 1.92 9.64 -20.65
N ILE A 330 1.51 9.24 -19.44
CA ILE A 330 2.35 9.37 -18.24
C ILE A 330 3.57 8.45 -18.32
N THR A 331 3.41 7.21 -18.77
CA THR A 331 4.53 6.27 -18.94
C THR A 331 5.59 6.81 -19.90
N LYS A 332 5.17 7.45 -21.00
CA LYS A 332 6.10 8.06 -21.98
C LYS A 332 6.82 9.30 -21.46
N ILE A 333 6.31 9.97 -20.45
CA ILE A 333 6.95 11.15 -19.83
C ILE A 333 8.00 10.73 -18.80
N GLU A 334 7.83 9.54 -18.19
CA GLU A 334 8.76 9.01 -17.19
C GLU A 334 9.96 8.26 -17.80
N ASP A 335 9.86 7.80 -19.04
CA ASP A 335 10.96 7.24 -19.87
C ASP A 335 11.82 8.37 -20.49
#